data_e7137eb1d0352ce9232b4d0f0fdd5a4a
#
_entry.id   e7137eb1d0352ce9232b4d0f0fdd5a4a
#
_cell.length_a   1.000
_cell.length_b   1.000
_cell.length_c   1.000
_cell.angle_alpha   90.00
_cell.angle_beta   90.00
_cell.angle_gamma   90.00
#
_symmetry.space_group_name_H-M   'P 1'
#
loop_
_entity.id
_entity.type
_entity.pdbx_description
1 polymer ?
#
loop_
_entity_poly.entity_id
_entity_poly.type
_entity_poly.pdbx_seq_one_letter_code
_entity_poly.pdbx_strand_id
1 'polypeptide(L)'
;MQIRVTVLATAALLFLATFAASARSTVPPQAVAGSQPPRPGGWTLPENAADEKNPFAGDPKAVEAGKTLFKKHCQRCHGPGGKGDGPDADPDNQGDMDLTVARRAARNPDGVVFYKAWNGRAKPKMPAVKDDMSKEQLWQIVSYVQTLRQKS
;
A
#
# COMPACT_ATOMS: atom_id res chain seq x y z
N MET A 1 22.41 5.82 90.33
CA MET A 1 22.22 7.23 89.92
C MET A 1 22.56 7.29 88.43
N GLN A 2 21.51 7.18 87.58
CA GLN A 2 21.65 7.07 86.15
C GLN A 2 21.24 8.40 85.51
N ILE A 3 22.19 9.05 84.81
CA ILE A 3 21.98 10.31 84.10
C ILE A 3 21.55 9.91 82.69
N ARG A 4 20.33 10.25 82.32
CA ARG A 4 19.82 10.09 80.97
C ARG A 4 20.15 11.34 80.18
N VAL A 5 20.99 11.18 79.15
CA VAL A 5 21.29 12.22 78.16
C VAL A 5 20.28 12.05 76.99
N THR A 6 19.43 13.04 76.85
CA THR A 6 18.47 13.10 75.79
C THR A 6 19.12 13.84 74.61
N VAL A 7 19.38 13.14 73.50
CA VAL A 7 19.87 13.74 72.28
C VAL A 7 18.67 14.12 71.42
N LEU A 8 18.47 15.41 71.19
CA LEU A 8 17.48 15.96 70.28
C LEU A 8 18.08 15.92 68.85
N ALA A 9 17.51 15.05 68.01
CA ALA A 9 17.84 15.02 66.60
C ALA A 9 16.90 15.97 65.85
N THR A 10 17.44 17.07 65.37
CA THR A 10 16.75 18.00 64.45
C THR A 10 16.79 17.44 63.03
N ALA A 11 15.67 16.99 62.51
CA ALA A 11 15.53 16.58 61.13
C ALA A 11 15.30 17.79 60.24
N ALA A 12 16.30 18.15 59.43
CA ALA A 12 16.19 19.14 58.38
C ALA A 12 15.55 18.49 57.14
N LEU A 13 14.28 18.85 56.83
CA LEU A 13 13.61 18.48 55.61
C LEU A 13 14.11 19.32 54.46
N LEU A 14 14.93 18.72 53.60
CA LEU A 14 15.26 19.26 52.28
C LEU A 14 14.15 18.94 51.29
N PHE A 15 13.32 19.92 50.94
CA PHE A 15 12.40 19.84 49.82
C PHE A 15 13.18 19.94 48.51
N LEU A 16 13.43 18.81 47.85
CA LEU A 16 13.83 18.79 46.44
C LEU A 16 12.61 19.04 45.58
N ALA A 17 12.47 20.24 45.04
CA ALA A 17 11.54 20.56 43.99
C ALA A 17 11.99 19.91 42.67
N THR A 18 11.40 18.76 42.30
CA THR A 18 11.60 18.17 40.99
C THR A 18 10.81 18.97 39.96
N PHE A 19 11.53 19.79 39.19
CA PHE A 19 10.98 20.46 38.00
C PHE A 19 10.75 19.40 36.92
N ALA A 20 9.51 18.93 36.77
CA ALA A 20 9.12 18.08 35.65
C ALA A 20 9.06 18.95 34.39
N ALA A 21 10.11 18.89 33.59
CA ALA A 21 10.12 19.49 32.25
C ALA A 21 9.15 18.69 31.37
N SER A 22 7.93 19.21 31.16
CA SER A 22 6.98 18.69 30.17
C SER A 22 7.55 18.91 28.78
N ALA A 23 8.18 17.89 28.21
CA ALA A 23 8.57 17.86 26.82
C ALA A 23 7.28 17.89 25.97
N ARG A 24 6.92 19.08 25.45
CA ARG A 24 5.90 19.18 24.41
C ARG A 24 6.44 18.47 23.18
N SER A 25 5.92 17.28 22.89
CA SER A 25 6.12 16.60 21.61
C SER A 25 5.49 17.48 20.54
N THR A 26 6.30 18.25 19.85
CA THR A 26 5.92 18.93 18.62
C THR A 26 5.84 17.84 17.55
N VAL A 27 4.61 17.30 17.35
CA VAL A 27 4.31 16.50 16.15
C VAL A 27 4.51 17.45 14.96
N PRO A 28 5.43 17.12 14.03
CA PRO A 28 5.60 17.95 12.84
C PRO A 28 4.26 17.96 12.08
N PRO A 29 3.87 19.10 11.46
CA PRO A 29 2.67 19.17 10.65
C PRO A 29 2.77 18.09 9.59
N GLN A 30 1.79 17.17 9.58
CA GLN A 30 1.67 16.17 8.51
C GLN A 30 1.51 16.93 7.20
N ALA A 31 2.48 16.75 6.30
CA ALA A 31 2.42 17.33 4.99
C ALA A 31 1.11 16.89 4.33
N VAL A 32 0.26 17.86 4.02
CA VAL A 32 -0.95 17.64 3.21
C VAL A 32 -0.54 16.86 1.96
N ALA A 33 -1.24 15.76 1.70
CA ALA A 33 -1.01 14.89 0.58
C ALA A 33 -1.06 15.68 -0.74
N GLY A 34 0.07 16.26 -1.12
CA GLY A 34 0.29 16.84 -2.42
C GLY A 34 0.46 15.69 -3.41
N SER A 35 -0.20 15.76 -4.55
CA SER A 35 -0.02 14.83 -5.65
C SER A 35 1.47 14.71 -5.97
N GLN A 36 2.06 13.54 -5.70
CA GLN A 36 3.46 13.28 -6.03
C GLN A 36 3.68 13.43 -7.54
N PRO A 37 4.86 13.95 -7.96
CA PRO A 37 5.22 13.95 -9.38
C PRO A 37 5.18 12.52 -9.92
N PRO A 38 4.90 12.33 -11.23
CA PRO A 38 4.81 11.02 -11.84
C PRO A 38 6.05 10.17 -11.49
N ARG A 39 5.83 8.99 -10.94
CA ARG A 39 6.93 8.06 -10.64
C ARG A 39 7.58 7.56 -11.93
N PRO A 40 8.85 7.09 -11.90
CA PRO A 40 9.47 6.45 -13.06
C PRO A 40 8.52 5.42 -13.68
N GLY A 41 8.26 5.53 -14.98
CA GLY A 41 7.27 4.72 -15.70
C GLY A 41 5.90 5.38 -15.90
N GLY A 42 5.73 6.68 -15.58
CA GLY A 42 4.53 7.45 -15.93
C GLY A 42 3.26 7.09 -15.16
N TRP A 43 3.39 6.44 -14.00
CA TRP A 43 2.25 6.10 -13.14
C TRP A 43 1.92 7.24 -12.17
N THR A 44 0.64 7.60 -12.06
CA THR A 44 0.13 8.51 -11.04
C THR A 44 -0.45 7.69 -9.89
N LEU A 45 0.26 7.66 -8.76
CA LEU A 45 -0.12 6.88 -7.58
C LEU A 45 -0.23 7.80 -6.36
N PRO A 46 -1.20 7.58 -5.45
CA PRO A 46 -1.19 8.20 -4.13
C PRO A 46 0.06 7.82 -3.34
N GLU A 47 0.46 8.67 -2.41
CA GLU A 47 1.63 8.44 -1.56
C GLU A 47 1.53 7.15 -0.75
N ASN A 48 0.34 6.87 -0.23
CA ASN A 48 0.00 5.69 0.57
C ASN A 48 -0.46 4.48 -0.27
N ALA A 49 -0.32 4.50 -1.59
CA ALA A 49 -0.80 3.41 -2.45
C ALA A 49 -0.27 2.02 -2.05
N ALA A 50 0.96 1.95 -1.53
CA ALA A 50 1.57 0.69 -1.10
C ALA A 50 0.97 0.13 0.21
N ASP A 51 0.39 0.99 1.03
CA ASP A 51 -0.16 0.62 2.33
C ASP A 51 -1.62 0.16 2.24
N GLU A 52 -2.28 0.50 1.14
CA GLU A 52 -3.69 0.16 0.94
C GLU A 52 -3.87 -1.33 0.70
N LYS A 53 -4.76 -1.94 1.48
CA LYS A 53 -4.99 -3.39 1.47
C LYS A 53 -6.23 -3.73 0.67
N ASN A 54 -6.18 -4.87 -0.02
CA ASN A 54 -7.33 -5.40 -0.71
C ASN A 54 -8.35 -5.93 0.31
N PRO A 55 -9.58 -5.39 0.35
CA PRO A 55 -10.61 -5.85 1.28
C PRO A 55 -11.09 -7.29 1.00
N PHE A 56 -10.77 -7.83 -0.18
CA PHE A 56 -11.13 -9.19 -0.60
C PHE A 56 -9.93 -10.14 -0.64
N ALA A 57 -8.82 -9.79 0.02
CA ALA A 57 -7.64 -10.65 0.02
C ALA A 57 -7.98 -12.05 0.59
N GLY A 58 -7.71 -13.11 -0.18
CA GLY A 58 -7.98 -14.49 0.24
C GLY A 58 -9.42 -14.95 0.06
N ASP A 59 -10.35 -14.11 -0.41
CA ASP A 59 -11.72 -14.53 -0.69
C ASP A 59 -11.81 -15.25 -2.05
N PRO A 60 -12.14 -16.57 -2.07
CA PRO A 60 -12.23 -17.33 -3.31
C PRO A 60 -13.37 -16.87 -4.24
N LYS A 61 -14.45 -16.30 -3.68
CA LYS A 61 -15.55 -15.77 -4.50
C LYS A 61 -15.10 -14.49 -5.21
N ALA A 62 -14.36 -13.64 -4.53
CA ALA A 62 -13.78 -12.44 -5.14
C ALA A 62 -12.74 -12.80 -6.22
N VAL A 63 -11.93 -13.83 -6.02
CA VAL A 63 -11.02 -14.35 -7.05
C VAL A 63 -11.76 -14.79 -8.30
N GLU A 64 -12.84 -15.54 -8.18
CA GLU A 64 -13.60 -16.01 -9.35
C GLU A 64 -14.35 -14.87 -10.07
N ALA A 65 -14.93 -13.93 -9.32
CA ALA A 65 -15.51 -12.72 -9.88
C ALA A 65 -14.45 -11.88 -10.60
N GLY A 66 -13.29 -11.69 -9.97
CA GLY A 66 -12.15 -10.98 -10.52
C GLY A 66 -11.60 -11.61 -11.80
N LYS A 67 -11.55 -12.95 -11.87
CA LYS A 67 -11.18 -13.69 -13.09
C LYS A 67 -12.13 -13.38 -14.26
N THR A 68 -13.42 -13.36 -14.00
CA THR A 68 -14.42 -13.02 -15.01
C THR A 68 -14.25 -11.59 -15.51
N LEU A 69 -14.05 -10.64 -14.59
CA LEU A 69 -13.82 -9.23 -14.92
C LEU A 69 -12.48 -9.03 -15.64
N PHE A 70 -11.42 -9.71 -15.22
CA PHE A 70 -10.12 -9.68 -15.89
C PHE A 70 -10.22 -10.14 -17.34
N LYS A 71 -10.93 -11.24 -17.60
CA LYS A 71 -11.18 -11.74 -18.95
C LYS A 71 -11.86 -10.69 -19.82
N LYS A 72 -12.80 -9.92 -19.27
CA LYS A 72 -13.54 -8.91 -20.02
C LYS A 72 -12.72 -7.65 -20.30
N HIS A 73 -11.94 -7.17 -19.32
CA HIS A 73 -11.35 -5.84 -19.37
C HIS A 73 -9.83 -5.81 -19.53
N CYS A 74 -9.11 -6.88 -19.18
CA CYS A 74 -7.65 -6.88 -19.06
C CYS A 74 -6.95 -7.84 -20.01
N GLN A 75 -7.60 -8.98 -20.32
CA GLN A 75 -7.00 -10.10 -21.05
C GLN A 75 -6.51 -9.73 -22.46
N ARG A 76 -7.12 -8.75 -23.11
CA ARG A 76 -6.72 -8.37 -24.47
C ARG A 76 -5.26 -7.90 -24.57
N CYS A 77 -4.76 -7.24 -23.53
CA CYS A 77 -3.35 -6.84 -23.44
C CYS A 77 -2.54 -7.79 -22.58
N HIS A 78 -3.07 -8.16 -21.39
CA HIS A 78 -2.31 -8.97 -20.43
C HIS A 78 -2.30 -10.47 -20.74
N GLY A 79 -3.11 -10.95 -21.69
CA GLY A 79 -3.26 -12.36 -22.02
C GLY A 79 -4.10 -13.15 -21.00
N PRO A 80 -4.56 -14.36 -21.34
CA PRO A 80 -5.43 -15.18 -20.49
C PRO A 80 -4.74 -15.65 -19.20
N GLY A 81 -3.42 -15.79 -19.25
CA GLY A 81 -2.57 -16.16 -18.11
C GLY A 81 -1.86 -14.97 -17.45
N GLY A 82 -2.11 -13.75 -17.91
CA GLY A 82 -1.45 -12.55 -17.41
C GLY A 82 0.01 -12.39 -17.83
N LYS A 83 0.44 -13.06 -18.89
CA LYS A 83 1.85 -13.09 -19.38
C LYS A 83 2.21 -11.95 -20.35
N GLY A 84 1.28 -11.03 -20.60
CA GLY A 84 1.47 -9.97 -21.57
C GLY A 84 1.39 -10.45 -23.03
N ASP A 85 0.75 -11.59 -23.26
CA ASP A 85 0.64 -12.27 -24.55
C ASP A 85 -0.78 -12.15 -25.16
N GLY A 86 -1.51 -11.12 -24.78
CA GLY A 86 -2.82 -10.84 -25.35
C GLY A 86 -2.74 -10.33 -26.81
N PRO A 87 -3.84 -10.42 -27.58
CA PRO A 87 -3.88 -10.00 -28.98
C PRO A 87 -3.61 -8.50 -29.20
N ASP A 88 -3.83 -7.67 -28.17
CA ASP A 88 -3.57 -6.23 -28.21
C ASP A 88 -2.29 -5.88 -27.41
N ALA A 89 -1.46 -6.88 -27.08
CA ALA A 89 -0.20 -6.63 -26.38
C ALA A 89 0.76 -5.86 -27.27
N ASP A 90 1.46 -4.88 -26.68
CA ASP A 90 2.54 -4.17 -27.32
C ASP A 90 3.83 -5.02 -27.23
N PRO A 91 4.37 -5.51 -28.36
CA PRO A 91 5.55 -6.37 -28.37
C PRO A 91 6.76 -5.75 -27.69
N ASP A 92 6.94 -4.43 -27.83
CA ASP A 92 8.07 -3.70 -27.28
C ASP A 92 7.97 -3.55 -25.75
N ASN A 93 6.77 -3.72 -25.21
CA ASN A 93 6.47 -3.57 -23.80
C ASN A 93 5.88 -4.83 -23.14
N GLN A 94 5.97 -5.99 -23.79
CA GLN A 94 5.40 -7.26 -23.29
C GLN A 94 5.85 -7.56 -21.87
N GLY A 95 7.14 -7.38 -21.57
CA GLY A 95 7.67 -7.57 -20.23
C GLY A 95 6.99 -6.70 -19.17
N ASP A 96 6.51 -5.51 -19.51
CA ASP A 96 5.76 -4.64 -18.59
C ASP A 96 4.33 -5.11 -18.37
N MET A 97 3.76 -5.84 -19.31
CA MET A 97 2.42 -6.38 -19.25
C MET A 97 2.33 -7.76 -18.58
N ASP A 98 3.48 -8.44 -18.37
CA ASP A 98 3.54 -9.71 -17.66
C ASP A 98 3.31 -9.52 -16.16
N LEU A 99 2.16 -9.98 -15.69
CA LEU A 99 1.71 -9.90 -14.29
C LEU A 99 2.23 -11.07 -13.42
N THR A 100 2.82 -12.10 -14.03
CA THR A 100 3.21 -13.34 -13.34
C THR A 100 4.58 -13.24 -12.67
N VAL A 101 5.41 -12.27 -13.06
CA VAL A 101 6.80 -12.16 -12.63
C VAL A 101 6.93 -11.84 -11.14
N ALA A 102 7.44 -12.78 -10.34
CA ALA A 102 7.54 -12.70 -8.88
C ALA A 102 8.27 -11.43 -8.39
N ARG A 103 9.40 -11.04 -8.99
CA ARG A 103 10.14 -9.82 -8.62
C ARG A 103 9.33 -8.52 -8.82
N ARG A 104 8.34 -8.54 -9.73
CA ARG A 104 7.43 -7.42 -9.93
C ARG A 104 6.33 -7.40 -8.88
N ALA A 105 5.88 -8.57 -8.45
CA ALA A 105 4.90 -8.72 -7.38
C ALA A 105 5.36 -8.00 -6.11
N ALA A 106 6.62 -8.20 -5.70
CA ALA A 106 7.19 -7.56 -4.52
C ALA A 106 7.16 -6.01 -4.57
N ARG A 107 7.23 -5.42 -5.78
CA ARG A 107 7.18 -3.97 -5.99
C ARG A 107 5.78 -3.42 -6.30
N ASN A 108 4.80 -4.27 -6.40
CA ASN A 108 3.43 -3.93 -6.74
C ASN A 108 2.47 -4.60 -5.74
N PRO A 109 2.43 -4.17 -4.47
CA PRO A 109 1.41 -4.60 -3.53
C PRO A 109 0.01 -4.21 -4.04
N ASP A 110 -1.03 -4.72 -3.39
CA ASP A 110 -2.41 -4.64 -3.86
C ASP A 110 -2.85 -3.23 -4.24
N GLY A 111 -2.62 -2.26 -3.38
CA GLY A 111 -3.00 -0.87 -3.64
C GLY A 111 -2.24 -0.25 -4.81
N VAL A 112 -0.96 -0.61 -5.01
CA VAL A 112 -0.20 -0.17 -6.19
C VAL A 112 -0.80 -0.74 -7.47
N VAL A 113 -1.19 -2.02 -7.49
CA VAL A 113 -1.88 -2.63 -8.63
C VAL A 113 -3.21 -1.95 -8.89
N PHE A 114 -3.99 -1.74 -7.82
CA PHE A 114 -5.26 -1.04 -7.88
C PHE A 114 -5.15 0.32 -8.55
N TYR A 115 -4.28 1.21 -8.04
CA TYR A 115 -4.16 2.57 -8.57
C TYR A 115 -3.56 2.62 -9.98
N LYS A 116 -2.68 1.70 -10.33
CA LYS A 116 -2.19 1.56 -11.71
C LYS A 116 -3.33 1.27 -12.68
N ALA A 117 -4.20 0.35 -12.36
CA ALA A 117 -5.37 0.05 -13.20
C ALA A 117 -6.42 1.17 -13.13
N TRP A 118 -6.69 1.69 -11.95
CA TRP A 118 -7.67 2.76 -11.73
C TRP A 118 -7.38 4.01 -12.55
N ASN A 119 -6.12 4.48 -12.50
CA ASN A 119 -5.69 5.71 -13.15
C ASN A 119 -5.14 5.51 -14.57
N GLY A 120 -4.70 4.29 -14.91
CA GLY A 120 -4.01 4.04 -16.15
C GLY A 120 -2.70 4.79 -16.32
N ARG A 121 -2.14 4.78 -17.52
CA ARG A 121 -1.02 5.62 -17.95
C ARG A 121 -1.03 5.83 -19.47
N ALA A 122 -0.41 6.92 -19.93
CA ALA A 122 -0.36 7.26 -21.36
C ALA A 122 0.71 6.48 -22.13
N LYS A 123 1.92 6.29 -21.56
CA LYS A 123 3.07 5.64 -22.23
C LYS A 123 3.87 4.76 -21.25
N PRO A 124 4.12 3.46 -21.55
CA PRO A 124 3.31 2.66 -22.49
C PRO A 124 1.83 2.69 -22.09
N LYS A 125 0.96 2.64 -23.08
CA LYS A 125 -0.48 2.84 -22.85
C LYS A 125 -1.07 1.73 -21.99
N MET A 126 -1.74 2.12 -20.90
CA MET A 126 -2.67 1.29 -20.15
C MET A 126 -3.92 2.13 -19.87
N PRO A 127 -5.10 1.79 -20.43
CA PRO A 127 -6.32 2.54 -20.18
C PRO A 127 -6.67 2.58 -18.68
N ALA A 128 -7.21 3.70 -18.24
CA ALA A 128 -7.82 3.79 -16.91
C ALA A 128 -9.14 3.00 -16.92
N VAL A 129 -9.44 2.31 -15.80
CA VAL A 129 -10.70 1.54 -15.70
C VAL A 129 -11.76 2.21 -14.81
N LYS A 130 -11.46 3.37 -14.26
CA LYS A 130 -12.33 4.09 -13.31
C LYS A 130 -13.71 4.47 -13.87
N ASP A 131 -13.80 4.61 -15.19
CA ASP A 131 -15.04 4.96 -15.88
C ASP A 131 -15.82 3.72 -16.34
N ASP A 132 -15.20 2.52 -16.28
CA ASP A 132 -15.75 1.26 -16.78
C ASP A 132 -16.22 0.32 -15.67
N MET A 133 -15.77 0.52 -14.42
CA MET A 133 -16.09 -0.39 -13.31
C MET A 133 -16.01 0.30 -11.95
N SER A 134 -16.65 -0.33 -10.95
CA SER A 134 -16.55 0.12 -9.55
C SER A 134 -15.20 -0.22 -8.92
N LYS A 135 -14.86 0.47 -7.82
CA LYS A 135 -13.67 0.14 -7.01
C LYS A 135 -13.72 -1.30 -6.49
N GLU A 136 -14.90 -1.76 -6.08
CA GLU A 136 -15.12 -3.13 -5.61
C GLU A 136 -14.77 -4.16 -6.68
N GLN A 137 -15.26 -3.96 -7.91
CA GLN A 137 -14.95 -4.83 -9.05
C GLN A 137 -13.44 -4.84 -9.35
N LEU A 138 -12.78 -3.70 -9.25
CA LEU A 138 -11.33 -3.64 -9.44
C LEU A 138 -10.58 -4.37 -8.33
N TRP A 139 -11.01 -4.28 -7.07
CA TRP A 139 -10.40 -5.04 -5.97
C TRP A 139 -10.56 -6.56 -6.16
N GLN A 140 -11.68 -7.02 -6.72
CA GLN A 140 -11.86 -8.42 -7.12
C GLN A 140 -10.86 -8.82 -8.22
N ILE A 141 -10.62 -7.94 -9.22
CA ILE A 141 -9.57 -8.17 -10.23
C ILE A 141 -8.19 -8.26 -9.57
N VAL A 142 -7.88 -7.39 -8.62
CA VAL A 142 -6.61 -7.44 -7.87
C VAL A 142 -6.45 -8.79 -7.15
N SER A 143 -7.52 -9.31 -6.51
CA SER A 143 -7.51 -10.65 -5.90
C SER A 143 -7.15 -11.76 -6.90
N TYR A 144 -7.71 -11.72 -8.09
CA TYR A 144 -7.37 -12.68 -9.15
C TYR A 144 -5.92 -12.52 -9.64
N VAL A 145 -5.46 -11.28 -9.89
CA VAL A 145 -4.09 -11.00 -10.33
C VAL A 145 -3.06 -11.54 -9.33
N GLN A 146 -3.34 -11.49 -8.02
CA GLN A 146 -2.44 -12.07 -7.02
C GLN A 146 -2.28 -13.59 -7.19
N THR A 147 -3.33 -14.30 -7.64
CA THR A 147 -3.24 -15.75 -7.90
C THR A 147 -2.37 -16.10 -9.11
N LEU A 148 -2.24 -15.19 -10.07
CA LEU A 148 -1.36 -15.38 -11.23
C LEU A 148 0.12 -15.41 -10.83
N ARG A 149 0.49 -14.63 -9.81
CA ARG A 149 1.87 -14.49 -9.32
C ARG A 149 2.40 -15.68 -8.52
N GLN A 150 1.49 -16.53 -8.03
CA GLN A 150 1.81 -17.70 -7.21
C GLN A 150 2.15 -18.95 -8.05
N LYS A 151 2.00 -18.85 -9.37
CA LYS A 151 2.15 -20.00 -10.28
C LYS A 151 3.45 -20.01 -11.07
N SER A 152 4.38 -19.10 -10.75
CA SER A 152 5.69 -18.99 -11.43
C SER A 152 6.81 -19.51 -10.58
#